data_a56c3a7dcf75f6d828563aeefdd3e8b8
#
_entry.id   a56c3a7dcf75f6d828563aeefdd3e8b8
#
_cell.length_a   1.000
_cell.length_b   1.000
_cell.length_c   1.000
_cell.angle_alpha   90.00
_cell.angle_beta   90.00
_cell.angle_gamma   90.00
#
_symmetry.space_group_name_H-M   'P 1'
#
loop_
_entity.id
_entity.type
_entity.pdbx_description
1 polymer ?
#
loop_
_entity_poly.entity_id
_entity_poly.type
_entity_poly.pdbx_seq_one_letter_code
_entity_poly.pdbx_strand_id
1 'polypeptide(L)'
;MKMWNALVLLVVLSTPAVAQTVEVKAKPLTDADIQLIRQDVQAQKNQIITDTMAFTESEAAAFWPVYKEYAAAQQAIAAKRWNVIVDYAQNIDKMDDQKAKDLSQRMFAIDDGIQSLRKTYYPRFEKALGAKRAAKFYQVDNRLSLIVNLQLSSEIPLIP
;
A
#
# COMPACT_ATOMS: atom_id res chain seq x y z
N MET A 1 38.23 44.90 51.43
CA MET A 1 38.07 44.25 50.17
C MET A 1 37.76 42.77 50.40
N LYS A 2 36.51 42.35 50.40
CA LYS A 2 36.10 40.93 50.35
C LYS A 2 34.74 40.88 49.63
N MET A 3 34.80 40.42 48.45
CA MET A 3 33.61 40.19 47.62
C MET A 3 32.91 38.90 48.07
N TRP A 4 31.63 39.00 48.42
CA TRP A 4 30.79 37.87 48.80
C TRP A 4 29.90 37.49 47.64
N ASN A 5 30.23 36.38 47.02
CA ASN A 5 29.41 35.81 45.98
C ASN A 5 28.16 35.17 46.60
N ALA A 6 27.00 35.75 46.31
CA ALA A 6 25.72 35.13 46.61
C ALA A 6 25.38 34.11 45.53
N LEU A 7 25.36 32.83 45.90
CA LEU A 7 24.93 31.71 45.05
C LEU A 7 23.40 31.68 45.07
N VAL A 8 22.78 32.10 43.97
CA VAL A 8 21.33 31.95 43.77
C VAL A 8 21.09 30.55 43.27
N LEU A 9 20.49 29.72 44.13
CA LEU A 9 20.06 28.35 43.80
C LEU A 9 18.72 28.45 43.05
N LEU A 10 18.75 28.28 41.73
CA LEU A 10 17.57 28.23 40.90
C LEU A 10 16.98 26.80 40.97
N VAL A 11 15.91 26.64 41.77
CA VAL A 11 15.14 25.38 41.83
C VAL A 11 14.25 25.32 40.58
N VAL A 12 14.68 24.54 39.62
CA VAL A 12 13.84 24.20 38.44
C VAL A 12 12.82 23.17 38.90
N LEU A 13 11.59 23.58 39.12
CA LEU A 13 10.44 22.70 39.30
C LEU A 13 10.13 22.07 37.95
N SER A 14 10.61 20.85 37.68
CA SER A 14 10.23 20.02 36.57
C SER A 14 8.83 19.45 36.85
N THR A 15 7.80 20.06 36.26
CA THR A 15 6.48 19.47 36.19
C THR A 15 6.53 18.28 35.23
N PRO A 16 6.06 17.07 35.58
CA PRO A 16 5.92 15.97 34.62
C PRO A 16 4.87 16.37 33.61
N ALA A 17 5.27 16.57 32.34
CA ALA A 17 4.37 16.66 31.24
C ALA A 17 3.67 15.29 31.10
N VAL A 18 2.43 15.20 31.55
CA VAL A 18 1.55 14.06 31.26
C VAL A 18 1.32 14.11 29.77
N ALA A 19 2.01 13.25 29.02
CA ALA A 19 1.70 13.00 27.63
C ALA A 19 0.30 12.42 27.56
N GLN A 20 -0.68 13.27 27.27
CA GLN A 20 -2.02 12.80 26.90
C GLN A 20 -1.86 12.06 25.56
N THR A 21 -1.83 10.74 25.61
CA THR A 21 -2.07 9.90 24.46
C THR A 21 -3.50 10.16 24.01
N VAL A 22 -3.66 10.99 22.99
CA VAL A 22 -4.94 11.13 22.30
C VAL A 22 -5.17 9.80 21.61
N GLU A 23 -5.99 8.95 22.24
CA GLU A 23 -6.51 7.74 21.61
C GLU A 23 -7.46 8.17 20.49
N VAL A 24 -6.91 8.37 19.31
CA VAL A 24 -7.70 8.60 18.10
C VAL A 24 -8.39 7.26 17.80
N LYS A 25 -9.61 7.07 18.33
CA LYS A 25 -10.48 5.98 17.87
C LYS A 25 -10.79 6.24 16.41
N ALA A 26 -10.00 5.66 15.52
CA ALA A 26 -10.26 5.69 14.09
C ALA A 26 -11.66 5.10 13.88
N LYS A 27 -12.56 5.91 13.29
CA LYS A 27 -13.88 5.44 12.87
C LYS A 27 -13.67 4.31 11.87
N PRO A 28 -14.35 3.16 12.00
CA PRO A 28 -14.24 2.10 11.01
C PRO A 28 -14.57 2.65 9.62
N LEU A 29 -13.71 2.35 8.64
CA LEU A 29 -13.92 2.73 7.25
C LEU A 29 -15.16 2.03 6.72
N THR A 30 -16.04 2.78 6.07
CA THR A 30 -17.20 2.23 5.36
C THR A 30 -16.77 1.72 3.97
N ASP A 31 -17.60 0.88 3.35
CA ASP A 31 -17.36 0.43 1.97
C ASP A 31 -17.26 1.62 0.99
N ALA A 32 -18.02 2.69 1.24
CA ALA A 32 -17.95 3.91 0.44
C ALA A 32 -16.58 4.61 0.59
N ASP A 33 -16.05 4.71 1.81
CA ASP A 33 -14.73 5.28 2.06
C ASP A 33 -13.63 4.44 1.37
N ILE A 34 -13.74 3.12 1.42
CA ILE A 34 -12.81 2.20 0.76
C ILE A 34 -12.86 2.38 -0.77
N GLN A 35 -14.04 2.54 -1.36
CA GLN A 35 -14.17 2.78 -2.80
C GLN A 35 -13.57 4.13 -3.22
N LEU A 36 -13.77 5.17 -2.43
CA LEU A 36 -13.18 6.49 -2.69
C LEU A 36 -11.64 6.43 -2.65
N ILE A 37 -11.07 5.82 -1.62
CA ILE A 37 -9.62 5.61 -1.51
C ILE A 37 -9.07 4.83 -2.73
N ARG A 38 -9.78 3.79 -3.17
CA ARG A 38 -9.37 3.01 -4.35
C ARG A 38 -9.37 3.84 -5.63
N GLN A 39 -10.36 4.73 -5.80
CA GLN A 39 -10.42 5.63 -6.97
C GLN A 39 -9.27 6.63 -6.95
N ASP A 40 -8.95 7.22 -5.80
CA ASP A 40 -7.84 8.16 -5.66
C ASP A 40 -6.49 7.49 -5.92
N VAL A 41 -6.26 6.29 -5.38
CA VAL A 41 -5.05 5.51 -5.64
C VAL A 41 -4.92 5.18 -7.13
N GLN A 42 -6.03 4.80 -7.79
CA GLN A 42 -5.99 4.50 -9.22
C GLN A 42 -5.72 5.75 -10.06
N ALA A 43 -6.30 6.89 -9.71
CA ALA A 43 -6.04 8.17 -10.39
C ALA A 43 -4.57 8.58 -10.26
N GLN A 44 -4.00 8.48 -9.06
CA GLN A 44 -2.57 8.76 -8.81
C GLN A 44 -1.67 7.80 -9.59
N LYS A 45 -1.98 6.50 -9.64
CA LYS A 45 -1.25 5.51 -10.45
C LYS A 45 -1.26 5.90 -11.93
N ASN A 46 -2.42 6.27 -12.47
CA ASN A 46 -2.55 6.67 -13.87
C ASN A 46 -1.69 7.91 -14.17
N GLN A 47 -1.67 8.91 -13.28
CA GLN A 47 -0.85 10.09 -13.43
C GLN A 47 0.64 9.76 -13.44
N ILE A 48 1.10 8.97 -12.45
CA ILE A 48 2.51 8.56 -12.37
C ILE A 48 2.94 7.76 -13.61
N ILE A 49 2.08 6.87 -14.11
CA ILE A 49 2.35 6.09 -15.33
C ILE A 49 2.45 7.04 -16.53
N THR A 50 1.52 7.98 -16.68
CA THR A 50 1.52 8.97 -17.77
C THR A 50 2.81 9.77 -17.78
N ASP A 51 3.18 10.35 -16.64
CA ASP A 51 4.37 11.22 -16.51
C ASP A 51 5.67 10.45 -16.72
N THR A 52 5.76 9.23 -16.15
CA THR A 52 6.97 8.43 -16.24
C THR A 52 7.17 7.82 -17.62
N MET A 53 6.08 7.40 -18.25
CA MET A 53 6.13 6.76 -19.56
C MET A 53 6.27 7.78 -20.70
N ALA A 54 5.73 8.99 -20.55
CA ALA A 54 5.74 10.02 -21.59
C ALA A 54 5.34 9.43 -22.94
N PHE A 55 4.13 8.89 -23.01
CA PHE A 55 3.63 8.23 -24.21
C PHE A 55 3.52 9.17 -25.39
N THR A 56 3.84 8.71 -26.60
CA THR A 56 3.33 9.32 -27.81
C THR A 56 1.82 9.11 -27.91
N GLU A 57 1.14 9.88 -28.76
CA GLU A 57 -0.32 9.77 -28.96
C GLU A 57 -0.73 8.36 -29.40
N SER A 58 0.04 7.77 -30.32
CA SER A 58 -0.22 6.39 -30.81
C SER A 58 0.03 5.33 -29.72
N GLU A 59 1.07 5.50 -28.89
CA GLU A 59 1.33 4.59 -27.79
C GLU A 59 0.24 4.68 -26.72
N ALA A 60 -0.21 5.90 -26.37
CA ALA A 60 -1.29 6.09 -25.42
C ALA A 60 -2.59 5.43 -25.91
N ALA A 61 -2.94 5.61 -27.18
CA ALA A 61 -4.13 4.98 -27.80
C ALA A 61 -4.06 3.44 -27.75
N ALA A 62 -2.88 2.84 -27.91
CA ALA A 62 -2.69 1.39 -27.84
C ALA A 62 -2.60 0.85 -26.39
N PHE A 63 -2.01 1.63 -25.48
CA PHE A 63 -1.72 1.22 -24.10
C PHE A 63 -2.95 1.26 -23.19
N TRP A 64 -3.71 2.36 -23.16
CA TRP A 64 -4.77 2.58 -22.18
C TRP A 64 -5.90 1.55 -22.22
N PRO A 65 -6.35 1.05 -23.38
CA PRO A 65 -7.35 -0.02 -23.41
C PRO A 65 -6.85 -1.30 -22.70
N VAL A 66 -5.61 -1.71 -22.96
CA VAL A 66 -4.98 -2.87 -22.32
C VAL A 66 -4.81 -2.65 -20.82
N TYR A 67 -4.35 -1.45 -20.43
CA TYR A 67 -4.16 -1.10 -19.03
C TYR A 67 -5.47 -1.08 -18.24
N LYS A 68 -6.56 -0.60 -18.82
CA LYS A 68 -7.89 -0.61 -18.19
C LYS A 68 -8.32 -2.02 -17.77
N GLU A 69 -8.16 -2.99 -18.65
CA GLU A 69 -8.47 -4.39 -18.35
C GLU A 69 -7.53 -4.97 -17.28
N TYR A 70 -6.24 -4.70 -17.42
CA TYR A 70 -5.22 -5.11 -16.44
C TYR A 70 -5.48 -4.53 -15.05
N ALA A 71 -5.79 -3.23 -14.95
CA ALA A 71 -6.09 -2.56 -13.69
C ALA A 71 -7.36 -3.12 -13.04
N ALA A 72 -8.42 -3.41 -13.81
CA ALA A 72 -9.62 -4.05 -13.29
C ALA A 72 -9.34 -5.44 -12.71
N ALA A 73 -8.51 -6.25 -13.41
CA ALA A 73 -8.08 -7.54 -12.90
C ALA A 73 -7.18 -7.43 -11.64
N GLN A 74 -6.28 -6.43 -11.58
CA GLN A 74 -5.52 -6.12 -10.37
C GLN A 74 -6.45 -5.78 -9.19
N GLN A 75 -7.47 -4.95 -9.41
CA GLN A 75 -8.43 -4.59 -8.36
C GLN A 75 -9.18 -5.80 -7.82
N ALA A 76 -9.56 -6.75 -8.68
CA ALA A 76 -10.21 -7.99 -8.25
C ALA A 76 -9.30 -8.84 -7.34
N ILE A 77 -7.99 -8.88 -7.62
CA ILE A 77 -7.01 -9.57 -6.77
C ILE A 77 -6.79 -8.77 -5.46
N ALA A 78 -6.70 -7.45 -5.53
CA ALA A 78 -6.57 -6.59 -4.36
C ALA A 78 -7.76 -6.72 -3.40
N ALA A 79 -8.98 -6.91 -3.93
CA ALA A 79 -10.16 -7.18 -3.10
C ALA A 79 -10.05 -8.52 -2.34
N LYS A 80 -9.49 -9.56 -2.97
CA LYS A 80 -9.21 -10.83 -2.27
C LYS A 80 -8.18 -10.65 -1.16
N ARG A 81 -7.10 -9.87 -1.41
CA ARG A 81 -6.08 -9.53 -0.39
C ARG A 81 -6.71 -8.81 0.79
N TRP A 82 -7.57 -7.82 0.52
CA TRP A 82 -8.30 -7.10 1.56
C TRP A 82 -9.12 -8.04 2.44
N ASN A 83 -9.85 -9.00 1.85
CA ASN A 83 -10.62 -9.97 2.60
C ASN A 83 -9.75 -10.85 3.51
N VAL A 84 -8.54 -11.20 3.08
CA VAL A 84 -7.58 -11.94 3.93
C VAL A 84 -7.10 -11.07 5.09
N ILE A 85 -6.82 -9.78 4.85
CA ILE A 85 -6.39 -8.83 5.89
C ILE A 85 -7.50 -8.63 6.94
N VAL A 86 -8.75 -8.44 6.49
CA VAL A 86 -9.90 -8.31 7.40
C VAL A 86 -10.10 -9.58 8.23
N ASP A 87 -10.03 -10.75 7.59
CA ASP A 87 -10.15 -12.03 8.28
C ASP A 87 -9.01 -12.23 9.30
N TYR A 88 -7.79 -11.83 8.96
CA TYR A 88 -6.66 -11.80 9.90
C TYR A 88 -6.95 -10.89 11.10
N ALA A 89 -7.35 -9.64 10.87
CA ALA A 89 -7.61 -8.67 11.92
C ALA A 89 -8.73 -9.13 12.88
N GLN A 90 -9.75 -9.83 12.37
CA GLN A 90 -10.83 -10.36 13.19
C GLN A 90 -10.45 -11.57 14.04
N ASN A 91 -9.36 -12.24 13.71
CA ASN A 91 -8.94 -13.49 14.34
C ASN A 91 -7.59 -13.43 15.04
N ILE A 92 -6.91 -12.28 15.07
CA ILE A 92 -5.56 -12.15 15.60
C ILE A 92 -5.43 -12.64 17.06
N ASP A 93 -6.41 -12.30 17.91
CA ASP A 93 -6.42 -12.68 19.34
C ASP A 93 -6.79 -14.16 19.57
N LYS A 94 -7.27 -14.86 18.54
CA LYS A 94 -7.70 -16.26 18.58
C LYS A 94 -7.04 -17.10 17.51
N MET A 95 -5.86 -16.66 17.05
CA MET A 95 -5.12 -17.31 15.98
C MET A 95 -4.67 -18.70 16.43
N ASP A 96 -5.11 -19.72 15.72
CA ASP A 96 -4.62 -21.09 15.86
C ASP A 96 -3.85 -21.51 14.60
N ASP A 97 -3.17 -22.63 14.66
CA ASP A 97 -2.36 -23.17 13.56
C ASP A 97 -3.18 -23.38 12.27
N GLN A 98 -4.43 -23.84 12.40
CA GLN A 98 -5.30 -24.09 11.25
C GLN A 98 -5.69 -22.77 10.56
N LYS A 99 -6.04 -21.75 11.34
CA LYS A 99 -6.38 -20.43 10.82
C LYS A 99 -5.17 -19.73 10.19
N ALA A 100 -4.02 -19.81 10.86
CA ALA A 100 -2.77 -19.28 10.33
C ALA A 100 -2.39 -19.92 9.00
N LYS A 101 -2.54 -21.25 8.89
CA LYS A 101 -2.31 -22.01 7.66
C LYS A 101 -3.26 -21.58 6.53
N ASP A 102 -4.57 -21.46 6.80
CA ASP A 102 -5.57 -21.02 5.83
C ASP A 102 -5.23 -19.64 5.27
N LEU A 103 -4.98 -18.65 6.16
CA LEU A 103 -4.64 -17.28 5.77
C LEU A 103 -3.38 -17.23 4.92
N SER A 104 -2.34 -18.00 5.31
CA SER A 104 -1.08 -18.08 4.56
C SER A 104 -1.29 -18.65 3.15
N GLN A 105 -2.04 -19.73 3.02
CA GLN A 105 -2.34 -20.37 1.72
C GLN A 105 -3.13 -19.41 0.81
N ARG A 106 -4.09 -18.69 1.36
CA ARG A 106 -4.86 -17.69 0.62
C ARG A 106 -3.98 -16.53 0.16
N MET A 107 -3.02 -16.10 0.99
CA MET A 107 -2.07 -15.05 0.62
C MET A 107 -1.15 -15.51 -0.51
N PHE A 108 -0.60 -16.73 -0.44
CA PHE A 108 0.21 -17.30 -1.54
C PHE A 108 -0.57 -17.38 -2.85
N ALA A 109 -1.83 -17.81 -2.81
CA ALA A 109 -2.68 -17.85 -4.01
C ALA A 109 -2.92 -16.45 -4.61
N ILE A 110 -2.98 -15.40 -3.78
CA ILE A 110 -3.08 -14.00 -4.22
C ILE A 110 -1.78 -13.57 -4.90
N ASP A 111 -0.62 -13.88 -4.33
CA ASP A 111 0.68 -13.53 -4.91
C ASP A 111 0.91 -14.25 -6.24
N ASP A 112 0.57 -15.53 -6.34
CA ASP A 112 0.58 -16.29 -7.58
C ASP A 112 -0.37 -15.68 -8.62
N GLY A 113 -1.55 -15.24 -8.19
CA GLY A 113 -2.53 -14.55 -9.03
C GLY A 113 -1.98 -13.26 -9.63
N ILE A 114 -1.28 -12.43 -8.86
CA ILE A 114 -0.61 -11.22 -9.36
C ILE A 114 0.48 -11.55 -10.39
N GLN A 115 1.30 -12.56 -10.11
CA GLN A 115 2.35 -12.98 -11.04
C GLN A 115 1.76 -13.53 -12.36
N SER A 116 0.71 -14.34 -12.27
CA SER A 116 0.00 -14.87 -13.42
C SER A 116 -0.63 -13.78 -14.26
N LEU A 117 -1.27 -12.79 -13.62
CA LEU A 117 -1.83 -11.62 -14.30
C LEU A 117 -0.76 -10.85 -15.07
N ARG A 118 0.38 -10.57 -14.44
CA ARG A 118 1.52 -9.88 -15.09
C ARG A 118 2.01 -10.64 -16.32
N LYS A 119 2.21 -11.95 -16.20
CA LYS A 119 2.64 -12.81 -17.32
C LYS A 119 1.63 -12.81 -18.47
N THR A 120 0.34 -12.81 -18.15
CA THR A 120 -0.74 -12.81 -19.16
C THR A 120 -0.80 -11.48 -19.92
N TYR A 121 -0.62 -10.35 -19.23
CA TYR A 121 -0.76 -9.03 -19.85
C TYR A 121 0.54 -8.48 -20.45
N TYR A 122 1.70 -8.94 -20.01
CA TYR A 122 2.99 -8.46 -20.52
C TYR A 122 3.10 -8.52 -22.06
N PRO A 123 2.74 -9.62 -22.75
CA PRO A 123 2.78 -9.67 -24.21
C PRO A 123 1.83 -8.67 -24.89
N ARG A 124 0.72 -8.31 -24.24
CA ARG A 124 -0.22 -7.31 -24.74
C ARG A 124 0.37 -5.89 -24.65
N PHE A 125 1.06 -5.59 -23.54
CA PHE A 125 1.82 -4.35 -23.40
C PHE A 125 3.02 -4.29 -24.35
N GLU A 126 3.71 -5.41 -24.57
CA GLU A 126 4.79 -5.51 -25.53
C GLU A 126 4.31 -5.23 -26.97
N LYS A 127 3.14 -5.76 -27.34
CA LYS A 127 2.52 -5.45 -28.63
C LYS A 127 2.16 -3.96 -28.77
N ALA A 128 1.72 -3.31 -27.69
CA ALA A 128 1.30 -1.90 -27.69
C ALA A 128 2.49 -0.92 -27.71
N LEU A 129 3.61 -1.26 -27.06
CA LEU A 129 4.70 -0.33 -26.76
C LEU A 129 6.07 -0.74 -27.31
N GLY A 130 6.23 -1.99 -27.75
CA GLY A 130 7.52 -2.63 -27.95
C GLY A 130 8.20 -3.08 -26.65
N ALA A 131 9.08 -4.06 -26.73
CA ALA A 131 9.65 -4.76 -25.56
C ALA A 131 10.34 -3.83 -24.54
N LYS A 132 11.15 -2.86 -24.99
CA LYS A 132 11.87 -1.93 -24.10
C LYS A 132 10.90 -1.08 -23.26
N ARG A 133 9.85 -0.55 -23.85
CA ARG A 133 8.89 0.31 -23.17
C ARG A 133 7.92 -0.50 -22.31
N ALA A 134 7.54 -1.70 -22.75
CA ALA A 134 6.78 -2.63 -21.91
C ALA A 134 7.56 -3.03 -20.66
N ALA A 135 8.86 -3.30 -20.76
CA ALA A 135 9.72 -3.55 -19.62
C ALA A 135 9.81 -2.34 -18.68
N LYS A 136 9.91 -1.10 -19.23
CA LYS A 136 9.87 0.12 -18.42
C LYS A 136 8.53 0.25 -17.67
N PHE A 137 7.41 0.04 -18.36
CA PHE A 137 6.08 0.04 -17.71
C PHE A 137 6.00 -1.00 -16.58
N TYR A 138 6.47 -2.23 -16.81
CA TYR A 138 6.50 -3.27 -15.78
C TYR A 138 7.31 -2.83 -14.54
N GLN A 139 8.45 -2.16 -14.72
CA GLN A 139 9.25 -1.62 -13.61
C GLN A 139 8.46 -0.55 -12.83
N VAL A 140 7.73 0.33 -13.51
CA VAL A 140 6.88 1.37 -12.88
C VAL A 140 5.76 0.71 -12.09
N ASP A 141 4.99 -0.20 -12.71
CA ASP A 141 3.88 -0.92 -12.06
C ASP A 141 4.37 -1.70 -10.83
N ASN A 142 5.53 -2.35 -10.93
CA ASN A 142 6.11 -3.08 -9.81
C ASN A 142 6.52 -2.16 -8.66
N ARG A 143 7.16 -1.00 -8.93
CA ARG A 143 7.51 -0.01 -7.89
C ARG A 143 6.28 0.52 -7.18
N LEU A 144 5.23 0.88 -7.92
CA LEU A 144 3.96 1.33 -7.34
C LEU A 144 3.33 0.25 -6.45
N SER A 145 3.35 -1.01 -6.92
CA SER A 145 2.84 -2.14 -6.14
C SER A 145 3.64 -2.36 -4.84
N LEU A 146 4.96 -2.23 -4.88
CA LEU A 146 5.83 -2.35 -3.70
C LEU A 146 5.55 -1.25 -2.66
N ILE A 147 5.35 -0.01 -3.09
CA ILE A 147 5.02 1.11 -2.19
C ILE A 147 3.69 0.84 -1.48
N VAL A 148 2.65 0.45 -2.22
CA VAL A 148 1.34 0.14 -1.64
C VAL A 148 1.43 -1.06 -0.68
N ASN A 149 2.15 -2.11 -1.06
CA ASN A 149 2.31 -3.28 -0.21
C ASN A 149 3.10 -2.98 1.05
N LEU A 150 4.15 -2.16 0.97
CA LEU A 150 4.92 -1.74 2.15
C LEU A 150 4.04 -0.95 3.13
N GLN A 151 3.27 -0.01 2.62
CA GLN A 151 2.37 0.80 3.45
C GLN A 151 1.30 -0.07 4.13
N LEU A 152 0.67 -1.00 3.40
CA LEU A 152 -0.28 -1.95 3.99
C LEU A 152 0.37 -2.85 5.04
N SER A 153 1.58 -3.36 4.77
CA SER A 153 2.27 -4.28 5.69
C SER A 153 2.73 -3.59 6.97
N SER A 154 3.02 -2.28 6.93
CA SER A 154 3.42 -1.52 8.12
C SER A 154 2.28 -1.33 9.13
N GLU A 155 1.03 -1.42 8.67
CA GLU A 155 -0.17 -1.26 9.51
C GLU A 155 -0.70 -2.60 10.08
N ILE A 156 -0.17 -3.73 9.60
CA ILE A 156 -0.65 -5.06 10.01
C ILE A 156 0.31 -5.62 11.07
N PRO A 157 -0.15 -5.84 12.33
CA PRO A 157 0.68 -6.43 13.36
C PRO A 157 1.05 -7.88 13.01
N LEU A 158 2.18 -8.36 13.56
CA LEU A 158 2.55 -9.77 13.44
C LEU A 158 1.69 -10.65 14.34
N ILE A 159 1.61 -11.94 14.01
CA ILE A 159 1.02 -12.96 14.89
C ILE A 159 1.79 -12.95 16.21
N PRO A 160 1.10 -12.85 17.37
CA PRO A 160 1.74 -12.81 18.69
C PRO A 160 2.49 -14.09 19.04
#